data_695d4faebbb61b9d3b0f8cb5a4400eb5
#
_entry.id   695d4faebbb61b9d3b0f8cb5a4400eb5
#
_cell.length_a   1.000
_cell.length_b   1.000
_cell.length_c   1.000
_cell.angle_alpha   90.00
_cell.angle_beta   90.00
_cell.angle_gamma   90.00
#
_symmetry.space_group_name_H-M   'P 1'
#
loop_
_entity.id
_entity.type
_entity.pdbx_description
1 polymer ?
#
loop_
_entity_poly.entity_id
_entity_poly.type
_entity_poly.pdbx_seq_one_letter_code
_entity_poly.pdbx_strand_id
1 'polypeptide(L)'
;MRKNTAWHIAPNLFSSFKYAWAGVCYAFMTQRNFRIHTAMTAIALSIGLVLHINTLGMAIVALTCALVMVLELLNTALESVVDLTVGQSYHELAKIAKDCAAGAVMISALAALLVAGFIIAPPLVAIVFPF
;
A
#
# COMPACT_ATOMS: atom_id res chain seq x y z
N MET A 1 17.73 -12.43 30.28
CA MET A 1 16.98 -11.30 29.70
C MET A 1 17.55 -10.98 28.32
N ARG A 2 16.89 -11.36 27.23
CA ARG A 2 17.26 -10.87 25.88
C ARG A 2 16.92 -9.38 25.85
N LYS A 3 17.94 -8.53 25.74
CA LYS A 3 17.72 -7.10 25.44
C LYS A 3 17.12 -7.01 24.03
N ASN A 4 15.84 -6.69 23.93
CA ASN A 4 15.24 -6.30 22.68
C ASN A 4 15.82 -4.95 22.27
N THR A 5 16.94 -4.97 21.58
CA THR A 5 17.55 -3.76 21.01
C THR A 5 17.00 -3.59 19.60
N ALA A 6 16.50 -2.39 19.26
CA ALA A 6 16.03 -2.02 17.94
C ALA A 6 17.12 -2.08 16.85
N TRP A 7 18.36 -2.42 17.25
CA TRP A 7 19.58 -2.40 16.43
C TRP A 7 20.02 -3.78 15.91
N HIS A 8 19.13 -4.77 15.88
CA HIS A 8 19.48 -6.06 15.29
C HIS A 8 19.47 -5.95 13.76
N ILE A 9 20.65 -5.83 13.18
CA ILE A 9 20.85 -6.08 11.75
C ILE A 9 20.50 -7.55 11.50
N ALA A 10 19.69 -7.82 10.50
CA ALA A 10 19.32 -9.19 10.13
C ALA A 10 20.59 -9.97 9.76
N PRO A 11 20.89 -11.08 10.43
CA PRO A 11 22.15 -11.80 10.24
C PRO A 11 22.22 -12.53 8.89
N ASN A 12 21.09 -12.69 8.20
CA ASN A 12 20.99 -13.35 6.91
C ASN A 12 19.73 -12.92 6.16
N LEU A 13 19.65 -13.27 4.88
CA LEU A 13 18.54 -12.94 3.99
C LEU A 13 17.19 -13.46 4.51
N PHE A 14 17.14 -14.66 5.07
CA PHE A 14 15.92 -15.23 5.63
C PHE A 14 15.37 -14.39 6.79
N SER A 15 16.24 -13.93 7.67
CA SER A 15 15.84 -13.01 8.76
C SER A 15 15.32 -11.68 8.22
N SER A 16 15.92 -11.16 7.14
CA SER A 16 15.44 -9.94 6.48
C SER A 16 14.02 -10.10 5.94
N PHE A 17 13.73 -11.20 5.27
CA PHE A 17 12.35 -11.52 4.81
C PHE A 17 11.39 -11.66 5.98
N LYS A 18 11.79 -12.31 7.06
CA LYS A 18 10.95 -12.45 8.26
C LYS A 18 10.59 -11.10 8.86
N TYR A 19 11.54 -10.16 8.94
CA TYR A 19 11.28 -8.82 9.46
C TYR A 19 10.42 -7.99 8.50
N ALA A 20 10.66 -8.07 7.20
CA ALA A 20 9.83 -7.41 6.21
C ALA A 20 8.37 -7.92 6.27
N TRP A 21 8.19 -9.24 6.34
CA TRP A 21 6.85 -9.83 6.47
C TRP A 21 6.15 -9.42 7.77
N ALA A 22 6.88 -9.31 8.88
CA ALA A 22 6.33 -8.84 10.14
C ALA A 22 5.79 -7.39 10.02
N GLY A 23 6.46 -6.52 9.27
CA GLY A 23 5.99 -5.17 8.97
C GLY A 23 4.68 -5.17 8.16
N VAL A 24 4.59 -6.00 7.11
CA VAL A 24 3.37 -6.17 6.32
C VAL A 24 2.21 -6.67 7.20
N CYS A 25 2.45 -7.71 8.02
CA CYS A 25 1.45 -8.23 8.95
C CYS A 25 1.00 -7.16 9.96
N TYR A 26 1.93 -6.38 10.50
CA TYR A 26 1.60 -5.29 11.42
C TYR A 26 0.67 -4.27 10.76
N ALA A 27 0.99 -3.80 9.56
CA ALA A 27 0.13 -2.86 8.82
C ALA A 27 -1.25 -3.46 8.54
N PHE A 28 -1.31 -4.72 8.12
CA PHE A 28 -2.58 -5.40 7.86
C PHE A 28 -3.45 -5.52 9.12
N MET A 29 -2.86 -5.79 10.27
CA MET A 29 -3.59 -5.94 11.54
C MET A 29 -4.02 -4.61 12.13
N THR A 30 -3.22 -3.56 11.98
CA THR A 30 -3.45 -2.28 12.67
C THR A 30 -4.04 -1.19 11.78
N GLN A 31 -3.75 -1.19 10.46
CA GLN A 31 -4.13 -0.13 9.55
C GLN A 31 -5.38 -0.48 8.73
N ARG A 32 -6.46 0.27 8.94
CA ARG A 32 -7.71 0.08 8.17
C ARG A 32 -7.51 0.31 6.68
N ASN A 33 -6.78 1.37 6.31
CA ASN A 33 -6.56 1.72 4.91
C ASN A 33 -5.74 0.64 4.18
N PHE A 34 -4.72 0.07 4.83
CA PHE A 34 -3.95 -1.02 4.27
C PHE A 34 -4.83 -2.23 3.91
N ARG A 35 -5.78 -2.61 4.78
CA ARG A 35 -6.74 -3.68 4.48
C ARG A 35 -7.66 -3.34 3.30
N ILE A 36 -8.15 -2.10 3.23
CA ILE A 36 -8.99 -1.64 2.10
C ILE A 36 -8.20 -1.72 0.80
N HIS A 37 -6.98 -1.21 0.75
CA HIS A 37 -6.14 -1.25 -0.44
C HIS A 37 -5.74 -2.68 -0.83
N THR A 38 -5.52 -3.56 0.14
CA THR A 38 -5.30 -5.00 -0.13
C THR A 38 -6.51 -5.64 -0.81
N ALA A 39 -7.71 -5.38 -0.30
CA ALA A 39 -8.95 -5.90 -0.90
C ALA A 39 -9.18 -5.33 -2.30
N MET A 40 -8.98 -4.02 -2.49
CA MET A 40 -9.11 -3.37 -3.81
C MET A 40 -8.10 -3.91 -4.82
N THR A 41 -6.86 -4.17 -4.39
CA THR A 41 -5.83 -4.82 -5.21
C THR A 41 -6.27 -6.21 -5.66
N ALA A 42 -6.75 -7.03 -4.72
CA ALA A 42 -7.24 -8.38 -5.05
C ALA A 42 -8.41 -8.32 -6.05
N ILE A 43 -9.36 -7.40 -5.85
CA ILE A 43 -10.51 -7.21 -6.76
C ILE A 43 -10.01 -6.75 -8.14
N ALA A 44 -9.15 -5.74 -8.24
CA ALA A 44 -8.68 -5.21 -9.52
C ALA A 44 -7.93 -6.27 -10.33
N LEU A 45 -7.03 -7.03 -9.68
CA LEU A 45 -6.29 -8.11 -10.35
C LEU A 45 -7.22 -9.26 -10.78
N SER A 46 -8.19 -9.63 -9.94
CA SER A 46 -9.17 -10.68 -10.28
C SER A 46 -10.04 -10.28 -11.47
N ILE A 47 -10.55 -9.04 -11.49
CA ILE A 47 -11.34 -8.53 -12.62
C ILE A 47 -10.47 -8.50 -13.89
N GLY A 48 -9.23 -8.02 -13.80
CA GLY A 48 -8.32 -7.98 -14.94
C GLY A 48 -8.05 -9.36 -15.54
N LEU A 49 -7.91 -10.39 -14.70
CA LEU A 49 -7.76 -11.78 -15.15
C LEU A 49 -9.03 -12.30 -15.84
N VAL A 50 -10.20 -12.08 -15.25
CA VAL A 50 -11.50 -12.52 -15.81
C VAL A 50 -11.79 -11.83 -17.15
N LEU A 51 -11.44 -10.56 -17.27
CA LEU A 51 -11.60 -9.78 -18.50
C LEU A 51 -10.51 -10.06 -19.56
N HIS A 52 -9.57 -10.98 -19.28
CA HIS A 52 -8.44 -11.29 -20.17
C HIS A 52 -7.64 -10.05 -20.59
N ILE A 53 -7.43 -9.10 -19.68
CA ILE A 53 -6.59 -7.94 -19.92
C ILE A 53 -5.20 -8.42 -20.34
N ASN A 54 -4.62 -7.78 -21.35
CA ASN A 54 -3.29 -8.15 -21.85
C ASN A 54 -2.21 -7.98 -20.77
N THR A 55 -1.08 -8.67 -20.96
CA THR A 55 0.02 -8.72 -19.98
C THR A 55 0.54 -7.34 -19.58
N LEU A 56 0.65 -6.42 -20.54
CA LEU A 56 1.13 -5.06 -20.25
C LEU A 56 0.13 -4.30 -19.36
N GLY A 57 -1.15 -4.37 -19.68
CA GLY A 57 -2.20 -3.76 -18.85
C GLY A 57 -2.23 -4.34 -17.45
N MET A 58 -2.12 -5.67 -17.31
CA MET A 58 -2.04 -6.33 -16.00
C MET A 58 -0.79 -5.91 -15.22
N ALA A 59 0.36 -5.78 -15.87
CA ALA A 59 1.58 -5.32 -15.23
C ALA A 59 1.45 -3.89 -14.71
N ILE A 60 0.81 -2.99 -15.47
CA ILE A 60 0.56 -1.60 -15.06
C ILE A 60 -0.40 -1.55 -13.85
N VAL A 61 -1.51 -2.29 -13.89
CA VAL A 61 -2.44 -2.38 -12.77
C VAL A 61 -1.76 -2.92 -11.52
N ALA A 62 -0.99 -4.01 -11.64
CA ALA A 62 -0.26 -4.60 -10.53
C ALA A 62 0.76 -3.62 -9.93
N LEU A 63 1.50 -2.89 -10.79
CA LEU A 63 2.50 -1.91 -10.35
C LEU A 63 1.85 -0.75 -9.60
N THR A 64 0.74 -0.21 -10.08
CA THR A 64 0.04 0.89 -9.40
C THR A 64 -0.57 0.45 -8.07
N CYS A 65 -1.14 -0.75 -8.00
CA CYS A 65 -1.61 -1.34 -6.75
C CYS A 65 -0.45 -1.54 -5.75
N ALA A 66 0.69 -2.07 -6.21
CA ALA A 66 1.87 -2.24 -5.38
C ALA A 66 2.39 -0.90 -4.85
N LEU A 67 2.39 0.15 -5.67
CA LEU A 67 2.80 1.49 -5.24
C LEU A 67 1.94 2.02 -4.09
N VAL A 68 0.61 1.87 -4.18
CA VAL A 68 -0.31 2.25 -3.09
C VAL A 68 0.05 1.51 -1.80
N MET A 69 0.26 0.19 -1.88
CA MET A 69 0.60 -0.64 -0.73
C MET A 69 1.95 -0.26 -0.10
N VAL A 70 2.95 0.04 -0.93
CA VAL A 70 4.28 0.50 -0.46
C VAL A 70 4.15 1.85 0.25
N LEU A 71 3.40 2.79 -0.30
CA LEU A 71 3.21 4.11 0.32
C LEU A 71 2.42 4.01 1.63
N GLU A 72 1.45 3.09 1.74
CA GLU A 72 0.76 2.81 3.01
C GLU A 72 1.72 2.27 4.09
N LEU A 73 2.64 1.37 3.73
CA LEU A 73 3.67 0.90 4.65
C LEU A 73 4.60 2.04 5.09
N LEU A 74 5.02 2.90 4.17
CA LEU A 74 5.86 4.05 4.47
C LEU A 74 5.10 5.07 5.34
N ASN A 75 3.83 5.32 5.07
CA ASN A 75 2.98 6.15 5.91
C ASN A 75 2.91 5.59 7.35
N THR A 76 2.65 4.30 7.50
CA THR A 76 2.61 3.63 8.81
C THR A 76 3.95 3.75 9.57
N ALA A 77 5.06 3.57 8.86
CA ALA A 77 6.39 3.69 9.46
C ALA A 77 6.67 5.14 9.89
N LEU A 78 6.30 6.13 9.05
CA LEU A 78 6.51 7.54 9.33
C LEU A 78 5.64 8.01 10.50
N GLU A 79 4.37 7.60 10.56
CA GLU A 79 3.50 7.85 11.72
C GLU A 79 4.11 7.32 13.01
N SER A 80 4.65 6.08 12.98
CA SER A 80 5.30 5.47 14.14
C SER A 80 6.53 6.25 14.61
N VAL A 81 7.35 6.75 13.66
CA VAL A 81 8.54 7.57 13.98
C VAL A 81 8.12 8.93 14.55
N VAL A 82 7.13 9.57 13.96
CA VAL A 82 6.61 10.85 14.45
C VAL A 82 6.05 10.68 15.86
N ASP A 83 5.21 9.67 16.10
CA ASP A 83 4.60 9.44 17.41
C ASP A 83 5.66 9.09 18.48
N LEU A 84 6.70 8.34 18.12
CA LEU A 84 7.84 8.10 19.00
C LEU A 84 8.59 9.41 19.35
N THR A 85 8.66 10.36 18.43
CA THR A 85 9.43 11.60 18.59
C THR A 85 8.69 12.61 19.44
N VAL A 86 7.40 12.82 19.20
CA VAL A 86 6.62 13.88 19.87
C VAL A 86 5.76 13.36 21.03
N GLY A 87 5.60 12.03 21.14
CA GLY A 87 4.71 11.42 22.13
C GLY A 87 3.26 11.91 21.96
N GLN A 88 2.69 12.43 23.05
CA GLN A 88 1.31 12.97 23.04
C GLN A 88 1.26 14.50 22.91
N SER A 89 2.41 15.16 22.70
CA SER A 89 2.45 16.61 22.53
C SER A 89 2.19 17.00 21.09
N TYR A 90 1.44 18.09 20.89
CA TYR A 90 1.23 18.67 19.57
C TYR A 90 2.50 19.35 19.07
N HIS A 91 2.88 19.06 17.83
CA HIS A 91 3.94 19.77 17.14
C HIS A 91 3.55 19.97 15.67
N GLU A 92 3.61 21.19 15.17
CA GLU A 92 3.14 21.55 13.82
C GLU A 92 3.88 20.75 12.72
N LEU A 93 5.19 20.62 12.81
CA LEU A 93 5.98 19.85 11.84
C LEU A 93 5.65 18.36 11.87
N ALA A 94 5.30 17.83 13.04
CA ALA A 94 4.85 16.43 13.17
C ALA A 94 3.51 16.22 12.44
N LYS A 95 2.58 17.17 12.59
CA LYS A 95 1.32 17.15 11.82
C LYS A 95 1.57 17.23 10.32
N ILE A 96 2.41 18.17 9.87
CA ILE A 96 2.75 18.33 8.44
C ILE A 96 3.36 17.03 7.89
N ALA A 97 4.28 16.39 8.61
CA ALA A 97 4.90 15.14 8.19
C ALA A 97 3.86 14.03 7.98
N LYS A 98 2.94 13.84 8.92
CA LYS A 98 1.85 12.87 8.83
C LYS A 98 0.90 13.20 7.67
N ASP A 99 0.49 14.46 7.53
CA ASP A 99 -0.39 14.90 6.44
C ASP A 99 0.25 14.67 5.05
N CYS A 100 1.55 14.94 4.90
CA CYS A 100 2.29 14.68 3.66
C CYS A 100 2.37 13.17 3.34
N ALA A 101 2.62 12.34 4.33
CA ALA A 101 2.67 10.90 4.14
C ALA A 101 1.30 10.34 3.72
N ALA A 102 0.22 10.76 4.39
CA ALA A 102 -1.14 10.40 4.00
C ALA A 102 -1.51 10.95 2.60
N GLY A 103 -1.05 12.17 2.27
CA GLY A 103 -1.22 12.78 0.94
C GLY A 103 -0.56 11.97 -0.17
N ALA A 104 0.63 11.40 0.07
CA ALA A 104 1.30 10.53 -0.89
C ALA A 104 0.49 9.26 -1.19
N VAL A 105 -0.10 8.64 -0.17
CA VAL A 105 -1.02 7.51 -0.33
C VAL A 105 -2.23 7.91 -1.16
N MET A 106 -2.86 9.03 -0.83
CA MET A 106 -4.03 9.54 -1.54
C MET A 106 -3.75 9.75 -3.03
N ILE A 107 -2.63 10.39 -3.38
CA ILE A 107 -2.24 10.65 -4.78
C ILE A 107 -2.05 9.32 -5.52
N SER A 108 -1.36 8.36 -4.91
CA SER A 108 -1.13 7.05 -5.54
C SER A 108 -2.42 6.25 -5.72
N ALA A 109 -3.35 6.32 -4.77
CA ALA A 109 -4.65 5.68 -4.88
C ALA A 109 -5.51 6.30 -6.01
N LEU A 110 -5.50 7.63 -6.14
CA LEU A 110 -6.17 8.30 -7.27
C LEU A 110 -5.54 7.90 -8.62
N ALA A 111 -4.21 7.81 -8.70
CA ALA A 111 -3.54 7.34 -9.90
C ALA A 111 -3.91 5.89 -10.23
N ALA A 112 -3.98 5.00 -9.23
CA ALA A 112 -4.40 3.62 -9.42
C ALA A 112 -5.86 3.51 -9.92
N LEU A 113 -6.76 4.35 -9.42
CA LEU A 113 -8.14 4.43 -9.90
C LEU A 113 -8.23 4.90 -11.35
N LEU A 114 -7.43 5.91 -11.75
CA LEU A 114 -7.36 6.37 -13.14
C LEU A 114 -6.83 5.26 -14.06
N VAL A 115 -5.78 4.56 -13.66
CA VAL A 115 -5.23 3.43 -14.42
C VAL A 115 -6.25 2.31 -14.57
N ALA A 116 -6.95 1.96 -13.49
CA ALA A 116 -8.04 0.98 -13.54
C ALA A 116 -9.18 1.43 -14.48
N GLY A 117 -9.53 2.71 -14.44
CA GLY A 117 -10.50 3.31 -15.35
C GLY A 117 -10.11 3.19 -16.82
N PHE A 118 -8.85 3.42 -17.17
CA PHE A 118 -8.39 3.30 -18.55
C PHE A 118 -8.24 1.85 -19.03
N ILE A 119 -7.86 0.93 -18.16
CA ILE A 119 -7.51 -0.43 -18.52
C ILE A 119 -8.67 -1.41 -18.32
N ILE A 120 -9.38 -1.31 -17.19
CA ILE A 120 -10.43 -2.27 -16.80
C ILE A 120 -11.81 -1.82 -17.28
N ALA A 121 -12.14 -0.53 -17.22
CA ALA A 121 -13.48 -0.07 -17.53
C ALA A 121 -13.92 -0.32 -18.99
N PRO A 122 -13.08 -0.11 -20.03
CA PRO A 122 -13.53 -0.34 -21.41
C PRO A 122 -13.99 -1.77 -21.68
N PRO A 123 -13.20 -2.84 -21.38
CA PRO A 123 -13.67 -4.19 -21.59
C PRO A 123 -14.85 -4.58 -20.69
N LEU A 124 -14.92 -4.03 -19.48
CA LEU A 124 -16.06 -4.27 -18.58
C LEU A 124 -17.36 -3.70 -19.16
N VAL A 125 -17.32 -2.47 -19.67
CA VAL A 125 -18.47 -1.83 -20.31
C VAL A 125 -18.92 -2.61 -21.56
N ALA A 126 -17.99 -3.09 -22.37
CA ALA A 126 -18.29 -3.89 -23.56
C ALA A 126 -19.02 -5.21 -23.26
N ILE A 127 -18.78 -5.80 -22.08
CA ILE A 127 -19.50 -7.01 -21.64
C ILE A 127 -20.91 -6.67 -21.13
N VAL A 128 -21.05 -5.57 -20.38
CA VAL A 128 -22.34 -5.18 -19.77
C VAL A 128 -23.30 -4.58 -20.82
N PHE A 129 -22.75 -3.87 -21.79
CA PHE A 129 -23.52 -3.22 -22.87
C PHE A 129 -22.96 -3.69 -24.23
N PRO A 130 -23.27 -4.93 -24.65
CA PRO A 130 -22.92 -5.40 -25.99
C PRO A 130 -23.73 -4.62 -27.04
N PHE A 131 -23.05 -3.76 -27.81
CA PHE A 131 -23.62 -3.06 -28.97
C PHE A 131 -23.52 -3.91 -30.23
#